data_69716eac609e0f31f0bd796dc01ba225
#
_entry.id   69716eac609e0f31f0bd796dc01ba225
#
_cell.length_a   1.000
_cell.length_b   1.000
_cell.length_c   1.000
_cell.angle_alpha   90.00
_cell.angle_beta   90.00
_cell.angle_gamma   90.00
#
_symmetry.space_group_name_H-M   'P 1'
#
loop_
_entity.id
_entity.type
_entity.pdbx_description
1 polymer ?
#
loop_
_entity_poly.entity_id
_entity_poly.type
_entity_poly.pdbx_seq_one_letter_code
_entity_poly.pdbx_strand_id
1 'polypeptide(L)'
;AERVLSKLHVQPGDAAAIRALTPAQLLTGTLLDDGKTPDPELGMAYQPVADGTHVPRTAIEMVADGSAAGVAVMVGSTLEEWKLFSLMDPSLYQLDRAGLGARISRRLAAPAADALADSYEKARAARGESVTPADLFTAIETDRVFRIPGVRLAQVQRRHDSRVYSYLFTWPSPAMGGVLGSCHALELGFVFGTNHIPGMAAFAGTGAAAEKLATQMQDAWLAFARSGDPSCESAGTWTSYDQAHRPTMVFGANTRLEDAPRDQERRAWDTIPDHIFGAL
;
A
#
# COMPACT_ATOMS: atom_id res chain seq x y z
N ALA A 1 2.27 17.04 15.79
CA ALA A 1 1.74 17.11 17.17
C ALA A 1 1.36 18.55 17.55
N GLU A 2 2.28 19.52 17.44
CA GLU A 2 2.07 20.92 17.89
C GLU A 2 0.80 21.57 17.32
N ARG A 3 0.54 21.41 16.02
CA ARG A 3 -0.66 21.95 15.37
C ARG A 3 -1.96 21.39 15.96
N VAL A 4 -2.01 20.08 16.23
CA VAL A 4 -3.16 19.43 16.88
C VAL A 4 -3.34 19.95 18.30
N LEU A 5 -2.25 20.01 19.07
CA LEU A 5 -2.28 20.50 20.46
C LEU A 5 -2.70 21.98 20.53
N SER A 6 -2.22 22.81 19.60
CA SER A 6 -2.63 24.22 19.48
C SER A 6 -4.13 24.37 19.26
N LYS A 7 -4.70 23.58 18.33
CA LYS A 7 -6.16 23.57 18.08
C LYS A 7 -6.97 23.12 19.29
N LEU A 8 -6.41 22.24 20.10
CA LEU A 8 -7.03 21.74 21.33
C LEU A 8 -6.74 22.60 22.57
N HIS A 9 -6.03 23.72 22.39
CA HIS A 9 -5.60 24.62 23.48
C HIS A 9 -4.78 23.91 24.57
N VAL A 10 -3.99 22.89 24.21
CA VAL A 10 -3.12 22.16 25.11
C VAL A 10 -1.67 22.55 24.86
N GLN A 11 -0.94 22.83 25.93
CA GLN A 11 0.47 23.18 25.80
C GLN A 11 1.32 21.95 25.47
N PRO A 12 2.30 22.07 24.54
CA PRO A 12 3.28 21.01 24.32
C PRO A 12 3.98 20.60 25.60
N GLY A 13 4.04 19.29 25.88
CA GLY A 13 4.66 18.76 27.09
C GLY A 13 3.73 18.60 28.30
N ASP A 14 2.52 19.15 28.28
CA ASP A 14 1.51 18.89 29.33
C ASP A 14 0.89 17.49 29.14
N ALA A 15 1.61 16.48 29.62
CA ALA A 15 1.18 15.10 29.52
C ALA A 15 -0.14 14.81 30.29
N ALA A 16 -0.44 15.56 31.34
CA ALA A 16 -1.67 15.38 32.09
C ALA A 16 -2.87 15.88 31.30
N ALA A 17 -2.79 17.08 30.73
CA ALA A 17 -3.82 17.63 29.86
C ALA A 17 -4.05 16.76 28.63
N ILE A 18 -2.97 16.26 27.97
CA ILE A 18 -3.06 15.37 26.81
C ILE A 18 -3.80 14.07 27.16
N ARG A 19 -3.47 13.45 28.32
CA ARG A 19 -4.14 12.21 28.76
C ARG A 19 -5.59 12.41 29.18
N ALA A 20 -5.98 13.63 29.53
CA ALA A 20 -7.36 13.95 29.89
C ALA A 20 -8.26 14.13 28.66
N LEU A 21 -7.69 14.30 27.47
CA LEU A 21 -8.45 14.40 26.22
C LEU A 21 -9.13 13.06 25.86
N THR A 22 -10.39 13.16 25.49
CA THR A 22 -11.11 12.02 24.92
C THR A 22 -10.67 11.77 23.47
N PRO A 23 -10.84 10.53 22.94
CA PRO A 23 -10.60 10.26 21.52
C PRO A 23 -11.35 11.21 20.57
N ALA A 24 -12.60 11.56 20.89
CA ALA A 24 -13.39 12.50 20.11
C ALA A 24 -12.75 13.90 20.05
N GLN A 25 -12.26 14.40 21.19
CA GLN A 25 -11.53 15.68 21.24
C GLN A 25 -10.23 15.62 20.44
N LEU A 26 -9.47 14.54 20.53
CA LEU A 26 -8.26 14.35 19.74
C LEU A 26 -8.56 14.39 18.23
N LEU A 27 -9.64 13.73 17.79
CA LEU A 27 -10.05 13.75 16.39
C LEU A 27 -10.46 15.15 15.93
N THR A 28 -11.13 15.97 16.76
CA THR A 28 -11.45 17.35 16.37
C THR A 28 -10.21 18.21 16.12
N GLY A 29 -9.10 17.93 16.80
CA GLY A 29 -7.81 18.59 16.55
C GLY A 29 -7.20 18.31 15.18
N THR A 30 -7.72 17.34 14.44
CA THR A 30 -7.28 17.01 13.07
C THR A 30 -8.14 17.64 11.97
N LEU A 31 -9.18 18.38 12.33
CA LEU A 31 -10.10 19.03 11.40
C LEU A 31 -9.70 20.49 11.15
N LEU A 32 -10.14 21.04 10.04
CA LEU A 32 -10.11 22.49 9.81
C LEU A 32 -11.06 23.20 10.79
N ASP A 33 -11.05 24.53 10.80
CA ASP A 33 -11.85 25.36 11.72
C ASP A 33 -13.37 25.21 11.51
N ASP A 34 -13.80 24.62 10.40
CA ASP A 34 -15.19 24.24 10.15
C ASP A 34 -15.67 23.05 11.02
N GLY A 35 -14.76 22.39 11.72
CA GLY A 35 -15.03 21.22 12.56
C GLY A 35 -15.49 19.96 11.83
N LYS A 36 -15.36 19.90 10.51
CA LYS A 36 -15.85 18.80 9.66
C LYS A 36 -14.85 18.32 8.65
N THR A 37 -14.08 19.22 8.05
CA THR A 37 -13.15 18.91 6.98
C THR A 37 -11.80 18.48 7.58
N PRO A 38 -11.26 17.31 7.22
CA PRO A 38 -9.91 16.93 7.61
C PRO A 38 -8.88 17.97 7.14
N ASP A 39 -7.92 18.31 8.01
CA ASP A 39 -6.88 19.26 7.68
C ASP A 39 -5.85 18.59 6.74
N PRO A 40 -5.76 19.01 5.47
CA PRO A 40 -4.92 18.36 4.47
C PRO A 40 -3.42 18.50 4.78
N GLU A 41 -3.03 19.47 5.61
CA GLU A 41 -1.62 19.63 6.00
C GLU A 41 -1.19 18.65 7.10
N LEU A 42 -2.15 18.02 7.78
CA LEU A 42 -1.83 17.00 8.78
C LEU A 42 -1.69 15.60 8.17
N GLY A 43 -2.23 15.37 6.98
CA GLY A 43 -2.31 14.03 6.41
C GLY A 43 -2.93 13.04 7.41
N MET A 44 -2.28 11.91 7.64
CA MET A 44 -2.63 10.99 8.73
C MET A 44 -1.99 11.50 10.03
N ALA A 45 -2.70 12.32 10.79
CA ALA A 45 -2.19 13.05 11.95
C ALA A 45 -1.62 12.15 13.06
N TYR A 46 -2.15 10.95 13.23
CA TYR A 46 -1.73 9.98 14.25
C TYR A 46 -1.01 8.80 13.60
N GLN A 47 0.27 8.97 13.38
CA GLN A 47 1.17 7.95 12.83
C GLN A 47 2.26 7.60 13.83
N PRO A 48 2.89 6.42 13.74
CA PRO A 48 4.13 6.13 14.43
C PRO A 48 5.19 7.19 14.07
N VAL A 49 5.89 7.67 15.08
CA VAL A 49 6.90 8.72 14.95
C VAL A 49 8.26 8.17 15.34
N ALA A 50 9.26 8.35 14.50
CA ALA A 50 10.65 8.14 14.89
C ALA A 50 11.06 9.26 15.86
N ASP A 51 11.02 8.96 17.16
CA ASP A 51 11.22 9.92 18.27
C ASP A 51 12.65 9.89 18.83
N GLY A 52 13.52 9.05 18.26
CA GLY A 52 14.89 8.87 18.71
C GLY A 52 15.04 8.05 20.01
N THR A 53 13.95 7.61 20.62
CA THR A 53 13.95 6.91 21.92
C THR A 53 13.18 5.58 21.83
N HIS A 54 11.85 5.62 21.67
CA HIS A 54 11.01 4.42 21.56
C HIS A 54 11.03 3.85 20.15
N VAL A 55 11.04 4.72 19.16
CA VAL A 55 11.26 4.41 17.76
C VAL A 55 12.50 5.20 17.31
N PRO A 56 13.71 4.66 17.50
CA PRO A 56 14.96 5.43 17.32
C PRO A 56 15.18 5.94 15.91
N ARG A 57 14.74 5.19 14.90
CA ARG A 57 14.88 5.49 13.47
C ARG A 57 13.65 5.01 12.69
N THR A 58 13.60 5.22 11.40
CA THR A 58 12.53 4.69 10.57
C THR A 58 12.46 3.17 10.64
N ALA A 59 11.26 2.60 10.49
CA ALA A 59 11.07 1.16 10.58
C ALA A 59 11.95 0.39 9.58
N ILE A 60 12.09 0.90 8.35
CA ILE A 60 12.90 0.25 7.32
C ILE A 60 14.39 0.19 7.69
N GLU A 61 14.93 1.27 8.29
CA GLU A 61 16.32 1.29 8.77
C GLU A 61 16.53 0.29 9.90
N MET A 62 15.59 0.22 10.86
CA MET A 62 15.70 -0.73 11.99
C MET A 62 15.62 -2.17 11.50
N VAL A 63 14.74 -2.49 10.56
CA VAL A 63 14.67 -3.83 9.97
C VAL A 63 15.93 -4.15 9.17
N ALA A 64 16.48 -3.17 8.43
CA ALA A 64 17.74 -3.34 7.70
C ALA A 64 18.93 -3.68 8.61
N ASP A 65 18.91 -3.18 9.86
CA ASP A 65 19.90 -3.46 10.90
C ASP A 65 19.58 -4.73 11.73
N GLY A 66 18.51 -5.46 11.40
CA GLY A 66 18.20 -6.76 12.00
C GLY A 66 17.27 -6.69 13.21
N SER A 67 16.56 -5.59 13.47
CA SER A 67 15.59 -5.52 14.58
C SER A 67 14.48 -6.57 14.51
N ALA A 68 14.19 -7.07 13.30
CA ALA A 68 13.21 -8.13 13.04
C ALA A 68 13.88 -9.47 12.65
N ALA A 69 15.14 -9.70 13.01
CA ALA A 69 15.83 -10.95 12.72
C ALA A 69 15.06 -12.15 13.31
N GLY A 70 14.88 -13.21 12.53
CA GLY A 70 14.10 -14.38 12.92
C GLY A 70 12.58 -14.24 12.82
N VAL A 71 12.07 -13.08 12.40
CA VAL A 71 10.62 -12.88 12.16
C VAL A 71 10.31 -13.22 10.71
N ALA A 72 9.45 -14.22 10.49
CA ALA A 72 8.92 -14.52 9.17
C ALA A 72 8.00 -13.38 8.71
N VAL A 73 8.10 -12.99 7.42
CA VAL A 73 7.33 -11.89 6.85
C VAL A 73 6.64 -12.32 5.56
N MET A 74 5.34 -12.06 5.48
CA MET A 74 4.56 -12.11 4.24
C MET A 74 4.03 -10.70 3.98
N VAL A 75 4.44 -10.10 2.86
CA VAL A 75 4.14 -8.70 2.54
C VAL A 75 3.69 -8.56 1.09
N GLY A 76 2.73 -7.70 0.84
CA GLY A 76 2.25 -7.44 -0.51
C GLY A 76 1.34 -6.22 -0.57
N SER A 77 0.72 -6.04 -1.71
CA SER A 77 -0.25 -4.97 -1.98
C SER A 77 -1.30 -5.44 -2.96
N THR A 78 -2.34 -4.64 -3.11
CA THR A 78 -3.22 -4.77 -4.27
C THR A 78 -2.57 -4.10 -5.49
N LEU A 79 -3.04 -4.46 -6.68
CA LEU A 79 -2.48 -3.93 -7.94
C LEU A 79 -2.77 -2.44 -8.14
N GLU A 80 -3.89 -1.94 -7.60
CA GLU A 80 -4.42 -0.62 -7.89
C GLU A 80 -4.91 0.09 -6.62
N GLU A 81 -4.10 0.00 -5.54
CA GLU A 81 -4.40 0.56 -4.21
C GLU A 81 -5.02 1.96 -4.28
N TRP A 82 -4.39 2.86 -5.06
CA TRP A 82 -4.76 4.26 -5.09
C TRP A 82 -6.11 4.55 -5.76
N LYS A 83 -6.69 3.60 -6.50
CA LYS A 83 -8.01 3.79 -7.13
C LYS A 83 -9.12 4.10 -6.14
N LEU A 84 -9.07 3.52 -4.93
CA LEU A 84 -10.04 3.86 -3.89
C LEU A 84 -9.92 5.33 -3.44
N PHE A 85 -8.70 5.79 -3.25
CA PHE A 85 -8.43 7.19 -2.85
C PHE A 85 -8.74 8.19 -3.96
N SER A 86 -8.61 7.78 -5.22
CA SER A 86 -8.96 8.61 -6.39
C SER A 86 -10.42 9.04 -6.42
N LEU A 87 -11.32 8.29 -5.77
CA LEU A 87 -12.73 8.68 -5.66
C LEU A 87 -12.93 10.00 -4.88
N MET A 88 -12.00 10.32 -3.99
CA MET A 88 -12.05 11.55 -3.19
C MET A 88 -11.47 12.77 -3.91
N ASP A 89 -10.86 12.58 -5.09
CA ASP A 89 -10.28 13.67 -5.89
C ASP A 89 -10.73 13.60 -7.36
N PRO A 90 -11.94 14.07 -7.66
CA PRO A 90 -12.45 14.09 -9.04
C PRO A 90 -11.58 14.87 -10.02
N SER A 91 -10.73 15.78 -9.55
CA SER A 91 -9.84 16.58 -10.41
C SER A 91 -8.75 15.72 -11.07
N LEU A 92 -8.49 14.50 -10.57
CA LEU A 92 -7.59 13.54 -11.21
C LEU A 92 -8.01 13.20 -12.63
N TYR A 93 -9.31 13.08 -12.86
CA TYR A 93 -9.84 12.70 -14.18
C TYR A 93 -9.79 13.82 -15.22
N GLN A 94 -9.37 15.03 -14.79
CA GLN A 94 -9.17 16.21 -15.66
C GLN A 94 -7.68 16.49 -15.92
N LEU A 95 -6.77 15.65 -15.40
CA LEU A 95 -5.35 15.85 -15.59
C LEU A 95 -4.95 15.70 -17.06
N ASP A 96 -4.15 16.62 -17.53
CA ASP A 96 -3.29 16.45 -18.70
C ASP A 96 -1.87 16.00 -18.27
N ARG A 97 -0.98 15.84 -19.23
CA ARG A 97 0.40 15.43 -18.97
C ARG A 97 1.17 16.43 -18.09
N ALA A 98 0.93 17.71 -18.26
CA ALA A 98 1.57 18.76 -17.46
C ALA A 98 1.08 18.70 -16.01
N GLY A 99 -0.24 18.53 -15.81
CA GLY A 99 -0.86 18.35 -14.50
C GLY A 99 -0.35 17.10 -13.78
N LEU A 100 -0.14 16.00 -14.49
CA LEU A 100 0.49 14.80 -13.94
C LEU A 100 1.90 15.10 -13.42
N GLY A 101 2.75 15.71 -14.25
CA GLY A 101 4.10 16.11 -13.87
C GLY A 101 4.11 17.02 -12.65
N ALA A 102 3.23 18.03 -12.62
CA ALA A 102 3.11 18.95 -11.48
C ALA A 102 2.69 18.23 -10.18
N ARG A 103 1.81 17.22 -10.24
CA ARG A 103 1.42 16.45 -9.05
C ARG A 103 2.56 15.60 -8.51
N ILE A 104 3.28 14.88 -9.38
CA ILE A 104 4.42 14.07 -8.98
C ILE A 104 5.55 14.96 -8.43
N SER A 105 5.75 16.13 -9.00
CA SER A 105 6.78 17.10 -8.59
C SER A 105 6.56 17.73 -7.22
N ARG A 106 5.41 17.53 -6.60
CA ARG A 106 5.20 17.90 -5.19
C ARG A 106 6.09 17.08 -4.24
N ARG A 107 6.58 15.93 -4.68
CA ARG A 107 7.37 14.99 -3.88
C ARG A 107 8.72 14.65 -4.48
N LEU A 108 8.89 14.80 -5.79
CA LEU A 108 10.11 14.48 -6.53
C LEU A 108 10.54 15.71 -7.32
N ALA A 109 11.86 15.92 -7.49
CA ALA A 109 12.35 16.92 -8.41
C ALA A 109 11.85 16.67 -9.85
N ALA A 110 11.52 17.74 -10.58
CA ALA A 110 10.86 17.65 -11.88
C ALA A 110 11.51 16.65 -12.87
N PRO A 111 12.84 16.59 -13.07
CA PRO A 111 13.46 15.60 -13.95
C PRO A 111 13.20 14.15 -13.54
N ALA A 112 13.16 13.87 -12.23
CA ALA A 112 12.86 12.53 -11.71
C ALA A 112 11.35 12.21 -11.84
N ALA A 113 10.49 13.20 -11.66
CA ALA A 113 9.05 13.08 -11.85
C ALA A 113 8.69 12.73 -13.30
N ASP A 114 9.30 13.41 -14.28
CA ASP A 114 9.09 13.15 -15.70
C ASP A 114 9.61 11.77 -16.10
N ALA A 115 10.84 11.41 -15.69
CA ALA A 115 11.41 10.10 -15.96
C ALA A 115 10.58 8.95 -15.37
N LEU A 116 10.02 9.15 -14.17
CA LEU A 116 9.14 8.19 -13.54
C LEU A 116 7.85 8.02 -14.36
N ALA A 117 7.18 9.12 -14.71
CA ALA A 117 5.96 9.09 -15.49
C ALA A 117 6.16 8.45 -16.87
N ASP A 118 7.27 8.74 -17.56
CA ASP A 118 7.61 8.12 -18.86
C ASP A 118 7.85 6.60 -18.73
N SER A 119 8.50 6.19 -17.64
CA SER A 119 8.72 4.76 -17.37
C SER A 119 7.40 4.00 -17.18
N TYR A 120 6.45 4.59 -16.44
CA TYR A 120 5.12 4.01 -16.25
C TYR A 120 4.31 3.99 -17.55
N GLU A 121 4.30 5.08 -18.28
CA GLU A 121 3.62 5.16 -19.58
C GLU A 121 4.11 4.07 -20.53
N LYS A 122 5.42 3.94 -20.70
CA LYS A 122 6.05 2.92 -21.54
C LYS A 122 5.71 1.50 -21.08
N ALA A 123 5.84 1.22 -19.80
CA ALA A 123 5.60 -0.12 -19.24
C ALA A 123 4.13 -0.53 -19.38
N ARG A 124 3.20 0.38 -19.10
CA ARG A 124 1.76 0.13 -19.20
C ARG A 124 1.32 0.00 -20.66
N ALA A 125 1.78 0.87 -21.54
CA ALA A 125 1.49 0.79 -22.97
C ALA A 125 1.95 -0.55 -23.58
N ALA A 126 3.13 -1.06 -23.16
CA ALA A 126 3.64 -2.35 -23.63
C ALA A 126 2.74 -3.54 -23.21
N ARG A 127 1.96 -3.40 -22.13
CA ARG A 127 0.98 -4.39 -21.68
C ARG A 127 -0.45 -4.13 -22.18
N GLY A 128 -0.67 -3.08 -22.98
CA GLY A 128 -2.00 -2.68 -23.45
C GLY A 128 -2.90 -2.09 -22.34
N GLU A 129 -2.30 -1.59 -21.26
CA GLU A 129 -3.02 -0.94 -20.16
C GLU A 129 -3.24 0.54 -20.45
N SER A 130 -4.24 1.13 -19.79
CA SER A 130 -4.53 2.56 -19.90
C SER A 130 -3.35 3.42 -19.44
N VAL A 131 -3.05 4.46 -20.22
CA VAL A 131 -1.97 5.43 -19.97
C VAL A 131 -2.51 6.86 -19.85
N THR A 132 -3.79 7.02 -19.48
CA THR A 132 -4.30 8.36 -19.16
C THR A 132 -3.52 8.95 -17.99
N PRO A 133 -3.39 10.29 -17.90
CA PRO A 133 -2.69 10.91 -16.78
C PRO A 133 -3.24 10.50 -15.40
N ALA A 134 -4.55 10.29 -15.29
CA ALA A 134 -5.19 9.79 -14.06
C ALA A 134 -4.73 8.36 -13.71
N ASP A 135 -4.69 7.45 -14.70
CA ASP A 135 -4.27 6.07 -14.48
C ASP A 135 -2.77 5.98 -14.18
N LEU A 136 -1.95 6.81 -14.83
CA LEU A 136 -0.52 6.89 -14.53
C LEU A 136 -0.29 7.39 -13.10
N PHE A 137 -0.99 8.47 -12.68
CA PHE A 137 -0.90 8.98 -11.32
C PHE A 137 -1.32 7.92 -10.28
N THR A 138 -2.44 7.25 -10.54
CA THR A 138 -2.95 6.18 -9.66
C THR A 138 -1.95 5.03 -9.52
N ALA A 139 -1.33 4.60 -10.62
CA ALA A 139 -0.32 3.54 -10.58
C ALA A 139 0.95 3.99 -9.84
N ILE A 140 1.42 5.21 -10.07
CA ILE A 140 2.59 5.79 -9.40
C ILE A 140 2.35 5.90 -7.89
N GLU A 141 1.19 6.41 -7.46
CA GLU A 141 0.86 6.54 -6.03
C GLU A 141 0.62 5.17 -5.38
N THR A 142 0.03 4.20 -6.08
CA THR A 142 -0.03 2.80 -5.60
C THR A 142 1.35 2.28 -5.25
N ASP A 143 2.30 2.49 -6.14
CA ASP A 143 3.67 2.04 -5.94
C ASP A 143 4.40 2.82 -4.85
N ARG A 144 4.28 4.14 -4.86
CA ARG A 144 4.93 5.01 -3.87
C ARG A 144 4.51 4.71 -2.44
N VAL A 145 3.21 4.49 -2.23
CA VAL A 145 2.65 4.36 -0.87
C VAL A 145 2.64 2.91 -0.38
N PHE A 146 2.42 1.95 -1.27
CA PHE A 146 2.14 0.56 -0.87
C PHE A 146 3.15 -0.44 -1.43
N ARG A 147 3.23 -0.60 -2.76
CA ARG A 147 3.98 -1.71 -3.36
C ARG A 147 5.49 -1.60 -3.16
N ILE A 148 6.09 -0.46 -3.45
CA ILE A 148 7.54 -0.29 -3.34
C ILE A 148 8.02 -0.34 -1.88
N PRO A 149 7.34 0.29 -0.90
CA PRO A 149 7.64 0.06 0.52
C PRO A 149 7.62 -1.42 0.90
N GLY A 150 6.61 -2.18 0.45
CA GLY A 150 6.54 -3.63 0.68
C GLY A 150 7.70 -4.41 0.05
N VAL A 151 8.06 -4.07 -1.19
CA VAL A 151 9.23 -4.66 -1.87
C VAL A 151 10.53 -4.35 -1.11
N ARG A 152 10.73 -3.12 -0.67
CA ARG A 152 11.91 -2.73 0.12
C ARG A 152 11.97 -3.45 1.47
N LEU A 153 10.82 -3.59 2.14
CA LEU A 153 10.74 -4.38 3.37
C LEU A 153 11.15 -5.84 3.12
N ALA A 154 10.62 -6.47 2.06
CA ALA A 154 11.02 -7.82 1.69
C ALA A 154 12.54 -7.94 1.43
N GLN A 155 13.12 -6.97 0.75
CA GLN A 155 14.57 -6.94 0.44
C GLN A 155 15.44 -6.84 1.68
N VAL A 156 15.10 -5.97 2.64
CA VAL A 156 15.90 -5.80 3.85
C VAL A 156 15.70 -6.96 4.81
N GLN A 157 14.48 -7.44 5.00
CA GLN A 157 14.17 -8.57 5.87
C GLN A 157 14.81 -9.87 5.38
N ARG A 158 14.89 -10.07 4.06
CA ARG A 158 15.51 -11.26 3.46
C ARG A 158 16.98 -11.44 3.83
N ARG A 159 17.65 -10.38 4.25
CA ARG A 159 19.04 -10.44 4.75
C ARG A 159 19.13 -11.12 6.12
N HIS A 160 18.04 -11.14 6.88
CA HIS A 160 17.98 -11.57 8.28
C HIS A 160 17.11 -12.81 8.49
N ASP A 161 16.21 -13.14 7.55
CA ASP A 161 15.38 -14.35 7.60
C ASP A 161 15.11 -14.88 6.18
N SER A 162 15.10 -16.20 6.02
CA SER A 162 14.77 -16.85 4.75
C SER A 162 13.26 -16.91 4.50
N ARG A 163 12.43 -16.79 5.54
CA ARG A 163 10.98 -16.88 5.47
C ARG A 163 10.35 -15.52 5.16
N VAL A 164 10.68 -15.00 3.98
CA VAL A 164 10.10 -13.77 3.43
C VAL A 164 9.34 -14.11 2.17
N TYR A 165 8.09 -13.68 2.08
CA TYR A 165 7.19 -13.98 0.97
C TYR A 165 6.52 -12.72 0.47
N SER A 166 6.35 -12.60 -0.85
CA SER A 166 5.72 -11.45 -1.48
C SER A 166 4.45 -11.84 -2.21
N TYR A 167 3.41 -11.00 -2.15
CA TYR A 167 2.21 -11.18 -2.96
C TYR A 167 1.79 -9.91 -3.70
N LEU A 168 1.00 -10.11 -4.75
CA LEU A 168 0.30 -9.07 -5.49
C LEU A 168 -1.15 -9.53 -5.72
N PHE A 169 -2.10 -8.79 -5.18
CA PHE A 169 -3.51 -9.08 -5.36
C PHE A 169 -4.05 -8.34 -6.59
N THR A 170 -4.66 -9.07 -7.53
CA THR A 170 -5.05 -8.57 -8.86
C THR A 170 -6.52 -8.79 -9.20
N TRP A 171 -7.34 -9.27 -8.27
CA TRP A 171 -8.76 -9.45 -8.48
C TRP A 171 -9.47 -8.10 -8.59
N PRO A 172 -10.26 -7.83 -9.65
CA PRO A 172 -10.95 -6.56 -9.80
C PRO A 172 -12.28 -6.54 -9.03
N SER A 173 -12.57 -5.44 -8.39
CA SER A 173 -13.88 -5.17 -7.81
C SER A 173 -14.93 -4.97 -8.90
N PRO A 174 -16.12 -5.60 -8.82
CA PRO A 174 -17.23 -5.31 -9.71
C PRO A 174 -17.99 -4.03 -9.31
N ALA A 175 -17.72 -3.48 -8.14
CA ALA A 175 -18.40 -2.30 -7.64
C ALA A 175 -18.22 -1.10 -8.57
N MET A 176 -19.23 -0.24 -8.62
CA MET A 176 -19.23 0.98 -9.44
C MET A 176 -18.90 0.71 -10.93
N GLY A 177 -19.34 -0.45 -11.46
CA GLY A 177 -19.05 -0.83 -12.85
C GLY A 177 -17.60 -1.20 -13.12
N GLY A 178 -16.84 -1.60 -12.09
CA GLY A 178 -15.44 -2.05 -12.21
C GLY A 178 -14.40 -0.94 -12.16
N VAL A 179 -14.80 0.32 -11.96
CA VAL A 179 -13.87 1.48 -11.95
C VAL A 179 -12.81 1.38 -10.86
N LEU A 180 -13.12 0.67 -9.76
CA LEU A 180 -12.21 0.49 -8.64
C LEU A 180 -11.04 -0.45 -8.95
N GLY A 181 -11.16 -1.31 -9.96
CA GLY A 181 -10.12 -2.30 -10.23
C GLY A 181 -9.77 -3.13 -9.00
N SER A 182 -8.51 -3.48 -8.84
CA SER A 182 -7.97 -4.15 -7.65
C SER A 182 -7.54 -3.12 -6.61
N CYS A 183 -8.52 -2.45 -5.97
CA CYS A 183 -8.28 -1.31 -5.10
C CYS A 183 -7.91 -1.69 -3.66
N HIS A 184 -7.57 -0.68 -2.87
CA HIS A 184 -7.21 -0.81 -1.45
C HIS A 184 -8.25 -1.56 -0.62
N ALA A 185 -7.77 -2.46 0.24
CA ALA A 185 -8.55 -3.28 1.17
C ALA A 185 -9.50 -4.31 0.52
N LEU A 186 -9.47 -4.46 -0.80
CA LEU A 186 -10.33 -5.42 -1.50
C LEU A 186 -10.00 -6.88 -1.13
N GLU A 187 -8.72 -7.18 -0.90
CA GLU A 187 -8.23 -8.51 -0.54
C GLU A 187 -8.68 -8.98 0.85
N LEU A 188 -9.05 -8.05 1.74
CA LEU A 188 -9.45 -8.40 3.12
C LEU A 188 -10.64 -9.35 3.16
N GLY A 189 -11.62 -9.15 2.29
CA GLY A 189 -12.76 -10.05 2.17
C GLY A 189 -12.37 -11.49 1.84
N PHE A 190 -11.33 -11.66 1.04
CA PHE A 190 -10.80 -12.96 0.64
C PHE A 190 -9.95 -13.60 1.74
N VAL A 191 -9.05 -12.84 2.36
CA VAL A 191 -8.19 -13.31 3.45
C VAL A 191 -9.01 -13.80 4.65
N PHE A 192 -10.05 -13.05 5.02
CA PHE A 192 -10.89 -13.37 6.19
C PHE A 192 -12.14 -14.20 5.85
N GLY A 193 -12.35 -14.59 4.58
CA GLY A 193 -13.52 -15.35 4.16
C GLY A 193 -14.83 -14.61 4.34
N THR A 194 -14.82 -13.29 4.30
CA THR A 194 -15.99 -12.43 4.52
C THR A 194 -16.58 -11.87 3.22
N ASN A 195 -16.07 -12.29 2.07
CA ASN A 195 -16.53 -11.84 0.76
C ASN A 195 -18.02 -12.17 0.47
N HIS A 196 -18.62 -13.11 1.22
CA HIS A 196 -20.04 -13.46 1.14
C HIS A 196 -20.97 -12.52 1.93
N ILE A 197 -20.44 -11.68 2.84
CA ILE A 197 -21.24 -10.72 3.61
C ILE A 197 -21.79 -9.63 2.67
N PRO A 198 -23.07 -9.25 2.75
CA PRO A 198 -23.74 -8.42 1.74
C PRO A 198 -22.95 -7.16 1.28
N GLY A 199 -22.43 -6.37 2.19
CA GLY A 199 -21.61 -5.19 1.82
C GLY A 199 -20.30 -5.57 1.12
N MET A 200 -19.61 -6.59 1.61
CA MET A 200 -18.38 -7.09 1.02
C MET A 200 -18.65 -7.82 -0.31
N ALA A 201 -19.76 -8.55 -0.42
CA ALA A 201 -20.14 -9.22 -1.66
C ALA A 201 -20.32 -8.24 -2.83
N ALA A 202 -20.92 -7.08 -2.57
CA ALA A 202 -21.03 -6.02 -3.58
C ALA A 202 -19.67 -5.41 -3.97
N PHE A 203 -18.72 -5.37 -3.04
CA PHE A 203 -17.38 -4.80 -3.25
C PHE A 203 -16.42 -5.81 -3.88
N ALA A 204 -16.38 -7.05 -3.36
CA ALA A 204 -15.42 -8.08 -3.76
C ALA A 204 -15.94 -8.97 -4.93
N GLY A 205 -17.25 -8.96 -5.19
CA GLY A 205 -17.87 -9.90 -6.10
C GLY A 205 -18.15 -11.27 -5.44
N THR A 206 -18.89 -12.11 -6.15
CA THR A 206 -19.34 -13.43 -5.70
C THR A 206 -19.14 -14.47 -6.80
N GLY A 207 -19.43 -15.74 -6.46
CA GLY A 207 -19.40 -16.87 -7.38
C GLY A 207 -18.14 -17.72 -7.27
N ALA A 208 -18.12 -18.83 -7.98
CA ALA A 208 -17.12 -19.89 -7.82
C ALA A 208 -15.66 -19.40 -7.94
N ALA A 209 -15.39 -18.43 -8.79
CA ALA A 209 -14.03 -17.87 -8.93
C ALA A 209 -13.59 -17.07 -7.70
N ALA A 210 -14.49 -16.25 -7.14
CA ALA A 210 -14.24 -15.50 -5.91
C ALA A 210 -14.10 -16.44 -4.70
N GLU A 211 -14.94 -17.46 -4.60
CA GLU A 211 -14.87 -18.48 -3.54
C GLU A 211 -13.57 -19.27 -3.59
N LYS A 212 -13.16 -19.69 -4.80
CA LYS A 212 -11.86 -20.35 -5.00
C LYS A 212 -10.69 -19.47 -4.55
N LEU A 213 -10.68 -18.20 -4.96
CA LEU A 213 -9.64 -17.25 -4.57
C LEU A 213 -9.63 -17.04 -3.05
N ALA A 214 -10.80 -16.91 -2.41
CA ALA A 214 -10.91 -16.79 -0.96
C ALA A 214 -10.33 -18.02 -0.25
N THR A 215 -10.65 -19.24 -0.72
CA THR A 215 -10.07 -20.48 -0.19
C THR A 215 -8.53 -20.46 -0.29
N GLN A 216 -7.99 -20.11 -1.45
CA GLN A 216 -6.55 -20.06 -1.69
C GLN A 216 -5.85 -19.08 -0.75
N MET A 217 -6.41 -17.89 -0.56
CA MET A 217 -5.83 -16.87 0.31
C MET A 217 -5.94 -17.26 1.78
N GLN A 218 -7.10 -17.76 2.25
CA GLN A 218 -7.25 -18.22 3.63
C GLN A 218 -6.26 -19.34 3.96
N ASP A 219 -6.17 -20.36 3.09
CA ASP A 219 -5.26 -21.48 3.30
C ASP A 219 -3.79 -21.01 3.38
N ALA A 220 -3.37 -20.11 2.49
CA ALA A 220 -2.02 -19.57 2.49
C ALA A 220 -1.71 -18.76 3.76
N TRP A 221 -2.62 -17.88 4.20
CA TRP A 221 -2.46 -17.12 5.45
C TRP A 221 -2.44 -18.02 6.68
N LEU A 222 -3.29 -19.04 6.72
CA LEU A 222 -3.32 -20.02 7.80
C LEU A 222 -2.05 -20.89 7.82
N ALA A 223 -1.54 -21.31 6.67
CA ALA A 223 -0.29 -22.04 6.56
C ALA A 223 0.87 -21.19 7.08
N PHE A 224 0.97 -19.94 6.63
CA PHE A 224 1.99 -19.00 7.10
C PHE A 224 1.91 -18.75 8.60
N ALA A 225 0.72 -18.53 9.15
CA ALA A 225 0.54 -18.30 10.58
C ALA A 225 0.97 -19.51 11.44
N ARG A 226 0.86 -20.72 10.92
CA ARG A 226 1.22 -21.96 11.63
C ARG A 226 2.70 -22.31 11.53
N SER A 227 3.31 -22.06 10.39
CA SER A 227 4.66 -22.59 10.05
C SER A 227 5.68 -21.51 9.65
N GLY A 228 5.22 -20.32 9.30
CA GLY A 228 6.04 -19.30 8.65
C GLY A 228 6.27 -19.56 7.15
N ASP A 229 5.59 -20.57 6.55
CA ASP A 229 5.59 -20.87 5.12
C ASP A 229 4.15 -20.85 4.60
N PRO A 230 3.80 -19.99 3.61
CA PRO A 230 2.45 -19.89 3.07
C PRO A 230 2.09 -20.96 2.02
N SER A 231 2.99 -21.87 1.68
CA SER A 231 2.72 -22.94 0.74
C SER A 231 1.55 -23.81 1.23
N CYS A 232 0.58 -24.07 0.36
CA CYS A 232 -0.59 -24.89 0.67
C CYS A 232 -1.13 -25.57 -0.60
N GLU A 233 -1.97 -26.60 -0.43
CA GLU A 233 -2.49 -27.40 -1.54
C GLU A 233 -3.32 -26.52 -2.52
N SER A 234 -4.14 -25.62 -2.01
CA SER A 234 -5.05 -24.82 -2.83
C SER A 234 -4.38 -23.71 -3.64
N ALA A 235 -3.27 -23.13 -3.15
CA ALA A 235 -2.52 -22.07 -3.83
C ALA A 235 -1.18 -22.56 -4.43
N GLY A 236 -0.73 -23.77 -4.08
CA GLY A 236 0.53 -24.34 -4.55
C GLY A 236 1.74 -23.95 -3.72
N THR A 237 2.92 -24.30 -4.23
CA THR A 237 4.21 -23.95 -3.61
C THR A 237 4.49 -22.47 -3.78
N TRP A 238 4.87 -21.82 -2.68
CA TRP A 238 5.24 -20.40 -2.67
C TRP A 238 6.72 -20.25 -2.33
N THR A 239 7.53 -19.94 -3.34
CA THR A 239 8.97 -19.74 -3.16
C THR A 239 9.24 -18.48 -2.34
N SER A 240 10.14 -18.59 -1.35
CA SER A 240 10.56 -17.45 -0.55
C SER A 240 11.25 -16.39 -1.42
N TYR A 241 11.04 -15.13 -1.05
CA TYR A 241 11.56 -13.97 -1.77
C TYR A 241 13.08 -13.97 -1.85
N ASP A 242 13.62 -13.64 -3.02
CA ASP A 242 15.02 -13.30 -3.24
C ASP A 242 15.13 -12.08 -4.18
N GLN A 243 16.27 -11.43 -4.20
CA GLN A 243 16.46 -10.23 -5.02
C GLN A 243 16.72 -10.51 -6.51
N ALA A 244 17.11 -11.74 -6.87
CA ALA A 244 17.41 -12.07 -8.26
C ALA A 244 16.13 -12.32 -9.06
N HIS A 245 15.20 -13.10 -8.50
CA HIS A 245 13.96 -13.51 -9.17
C HIS A 245 12.74 -12.76 -8.64
N ARG A 246 12.75 -12.30 -7.39
CA ARG A 246 11.61 -11.62 -6.73
C ARG A 246 10.30 -12.40 -6.84
N PRO A 247 10.29 -13.70 -6.52
CA PRO A 247 9.10 -14.51 -6.66
C PRO A 247 7.96 -13.91 -5.85
N THR A 248 6.83 -13.73 -6.52
CA THR A 248 5.65 -13.07 -5.95
C THR A 248 4.41 -13.88 -6.29
N MET A 249 3.61 -14.23 -5.29
CA MET A 249 2.34 -14.90 -5.51
C MET A 249 1.31 -13.88 -6.01
N VAL A 250 0.88 -14.04 -7.24
CA VAL A 250 -0.16 -13.21 -7.86
C VAL A 250 -1.51 -13.85 -7.58
N PHE A 251 -2.29 -13.25 -6.68
CA PHE A 251 -3.65 -13.67 -6.34
C PHE A 251 -4.66 -12.95 -7.22
N GLY A 252 -5.50 -13.70 -7.93
CA GLY A 252 -6.50 -13.16 -8.84
C GLY A 252 -7.30 -14.26 -9.53
N ALA A 253 -7.87 -13.98 -10.70
CA ALA A 253 -8.62 -14.99 -11.45
C ALA A 253 -7.80 -16.26 -11.74
N ASN A 254 -6.49 -16.13 -11.89
CA ASN A 254 -5.52 -17.21 -12.03
C ASN A 254 -4.38 -17.00 -11.02
N THR A 255 -4.50 -17.61 -9.85
CA THR A 255 -3.44 -17.58 -8.83
C THR A 255 -2.20 -18.31 -9.32
N ARG A 256 -1.04 -17.66 -9.26
CA ARG A 256 0.24 -18.21 -9.73
C ARG A 256 1.42 -17.54 -9.07
N LEU A 257 2.53 -18.24 -8.99
CA LEU A 257 3.83 -17.64 -8.68
C LEU A 257 4.39 -16.99 -9.96
N GLU A 258 4.88 -15.76 -9.83
CA GLU A 258 5.46 -14.99 -10.94
C GLU A 258 6.75 -14.32 -10.48
N ASP A 259 7.79 -14.35 -11.32
CA ASP A 259 9.04 -13.68 -11.03
C ASP A 259 8.92 -12.19 -11.35
N ALA A 260 9.24 -11.35 -10.38
CA ALA A 260 9.35 -9.91 -10.51
C ALA A 260 8.19 -9.22 -11.27
N PRO A 261 6.91 -9.43 -10.88
CA PRO A 261 5.80 -8.76 -11.56
C PRO A 261 5.98 -7.23 -11.51
N ARG A 262 5.69 -6.56 -12.63
CA ARG A 262 5.84 -5.09 -12.75
C ARG A 262 7.27 -4.57 -12.52
N ASP A 263 8.29 -5.32 -12.94
CA ASP A 263 9.68 -4.97 -12.69
C ASP A 263 10.14 -3.69 -13.41
N GLN A 264 9.55 -3.35 -14.54
CA GLN A 264 9.88 -2.11 -15.25
C GLN A 264 9.54 -0.88 -14.41
N GLU A 265 8.34 -0.84 -13.84
CA GLU A 265 7.92 0.21 -12.93
C GLU A 265 8.74 0.18 -11.63
N ARG A 266 8.96 -1.00 -11.06
CA ARG A 266 9.79 -1.13 -9.86
C ARG A 266 11.19 -0.51 -10.03
N ARG A 267 11.84 -0.79 -11.18
CA ARG A 267 13.20 -0.25 -11.46
C ARG A 267 13.24 1.25 -11.52
N ALA A 268 12.15 1.90 -11.93
CA ALA A 268 12.08 3.36 -11.95
C ALA A 268 12.22 3.99 -10.55
N TRP A 269 12.03 3.19 -9.48
CA TRP A 269 12.17 3.62 -8.09
C TRP A 269 13.53 3.32 -7.46
N ASP A 270 14.43 2.61 -8.14
CA ASP A 270 15.70 2.15 -7.56
C ASP A 270 16.61 3.31 -7.09
N THR A 271 16.53 4.47 -7.74
CA THR A 271 17.31 5.65 -7.41
C THR A 271 16.59 6.65 -6.51
N ILE A 272 15.33 6.39 -6.16
CA ILE A 272 14.51 7.29 -5.38
C ILE A 272 14.69 6.99 -3.89
N PRO A 273 15.03 7.99 -3.05
CA PRO A 273 15.34 7.79 -1.65
C PRO A 273 14.12 7.43 -0.80
N ASP A 274 14.36 6.73 0.32
CA ASP A 274 13.31 6.14 1.17
C ASP A 274 12.31 7.14 1.76
N HIS A 275 12.71 8.38 2.03
CA HIS A 275 11.84 9.39 2.61
C HIS A 275 10.67 9.83 1.70
N ILE A 276 10.69 9.42 0.42
CA ILE A 276 9.61 9.70 -0.54
C ILE A 276 8.42 8.73 -0.36
N PHE A 277 8.66 7.58 0.27
CA PHE A 277 7.68 6.50 0.35
C PHE A 277 6.77 6.59 1.57
N GLY A 278 5.60 5.96 1.48
CA GLY A 278 4.74 5.61 2.60
C GLY A 278 3.85 6.69 3.19
N ALA A 279 4.06 7.98 2.94
CA ALA A 279 3.16 9.01 3.45
C ALA A 279 1.93 9.18 2.55
N LEU A 280 0.72 9.00 3.13
CA LEU A 280 -0.57 9.32 2.50
C LEU A 280 -0.78 10.82 2.43
#